data_59866407fe39bb662b3b7f8b7733e8bc
#
_entry.id   59866407fe39bb662b3b7f8b7733e8bc
#
_cell.length_a   1.000
_cell.length_b   1.000
_cell.length_c   1.000
_cell.angle_alpha   90.00
_cell.angle_beta   90.00
_cell.angle_gamma   90.00
#
_symmetry.space_group_name_H-M   'P 1'
#
loop_
_entity.id
_entity.type
_entity.pdbx_description
1 polymer ?
#
loop_
_entity_poly.entity_id
_entity_poly.type
_entity_poly.pdbx_seq_one_letter_code
_entity_poly.pdbx_strand_id
1 'polypeptide(L)'
;TLSALPLTGNHKICFIASHQELIELKTQLEQQMGGEADFCFSAGDCLEVLPRGWNKGAALERLSHRLNLTLADCMAFGDAMNDKEMLSRVGLGLVMGNALPQLKQELPQLQVIGRCEQQGVAHYLQHWLSSPHLTYSPEF
;
A
#
# COMPACT_ATOMS: atom_id res chain seq x y z
N THR A 1 14.02 24.17 -9.03
CA THR A 1 15.35 24.00 -8.42
C THR A 1 15.18 23.51 -6.99
N LEU A 2 16.04 22.60 -6.50
CA LEU A 2 16.03 22.09 -5.12
C LEU A 2 16.06 23.19 -4.06
N SER A 3 16.65 24.33 -4.36
CA SER A 3 16.70 25.52 -3.49
C SER A 3 15.33 26.17 -3.21
N ALA A 4 14.27 25.78 -3.93
CA ALA A 4 12.91 26.30 -3.72
C ALA A 4 12.04 25.39 -2.84
N LEU A 5 12.53 24.20 -2.46
CA LEU A 5 11.80 23.29 -1.59
C LEU A 5 11.96 23.70 -0.12
N PRO A 6 10.89 23.71 0.68
CA PRO A 6 11.02 23.94 2.11
C PRO A 6 11.86 22.82 2.73
N LEU A 7 12.79 23.17 3.63
CA LEU A 7 13.67 22.20 4.31
C LEU A 7 12.96 21.44 5.44
N THR A 8 11.77 21.88 5.84
CA THR A 8 11.00 21.29 6.95
C THR A 8 9.54 21.16 6.57
N GLY A 9 8.83 20.28 7.25
CA GLY A 9 7.39 20.07 7.06
C GLY A 9 7.00 19.16 5.90
N ASN A 10 7.98 18.51 5.25
CA ASN A 10 7.69 17.53 4.20
C ASN A 10 7.33 16.19 4.85
N HIS A 11 6.17 15.67 4.52
CA HIS A 11 5.70 14.37 5.01
C HIS A 11 6.06 13.22 4.06
N LYS A 12 6.22 13.52 2.77
CA LYS A 12 6.56 12.56 1.72
C LYS A 12 7.24 13.27 0.56
N ILE A 13 8.22 12.63 -0.05
CA ILE A 13 8.86 13.06 -1.29
C ILE A 13 8.58 11.99 -2.34
N CYS A 14 8.21 12.39 -3.55
CA CYS A 14 7.99 11.50 -4.67
C CYS A 14 8.98 11.84 -5.78
N PHE A 15 9.65 10.80 -6.29
CA PHE A 15 10.49 10.87 -7.50
C PHE A 15 9.76 10.16 -8.63
N ILE A 16 9.68 10.81 -9.78
CA ILE A 16 9.05 10.29 -10.98
C ILE A 16 10.11 10.20 -12.06
N ALA A 17 10.39 8.98 -12.53
CA ALA A 17 11.36 8.67 -13.57
C ALA A 17 11.11 7.26 -14.12
N SER A 18 11.97 6.77 -15.02
CA SER A 18 11.89 5.37 -15.43
C SER A 18 12.18 4.44 -14.24
N HIS A 19 11.59 3.26 -14.25
CA HIS A 19 11.74 2.27 -13.16
C HIS A 19 13.22 1.96 -12.86
N GLN A 20 14.04 1.84 -13.89
CA GLN A 20 15.47 1.57 -13.74
C GLN A 20 16.20 2.71 -13.01
N GLU A 21 15.95 3.96 -13.40
CA GLU A 21 16.54 5.14 -12.73
C GLU A 21 16.11 5.23 -11.27
N LEU A 22 14.85 4.88 -10.98
CA LEU A 22 14.33 4.90 -9.60
C LEU A 22 14.92 3.79 -8.74
N ILE A 23 15.22 2.60 -9.29
CA ILE A 23 15.94 1.54 -8.58
C ILE A 23 17.36 2.01 -8.20
N GLU A 24 18.07 2.62 -9.13
CA GLU A 24 19.41 3.16 -8.90
C GLU A 24 19.38 4.28 -7.84
N LEU A 25 18.44 5.21 -7.98
CA LEU A 25 18.24 6.30 -7.01
C LEU A 25 17.92 5.76 -5.61
N LYS A 26 16.99 4.80 -5.52
CA LYS A 26 16.62 4.16 -4.25
C LYS A 26 17.85 3.56 -3.56
N THR A 27 18.67 2.83 -4.30
CA THR A 27 19.89 2.20 -3.77
C THR A 27 20.86 3.25 -3.21
N GLN A 28 21.07 4.35 -3.94
CA GLN A 28 21.93 5.44 -3.50
C GLN A 28 21.39 6.13 -2.24
N LEU A 29 20.09 6.43 -2.20
CA LEU A 29 19.47 7.09 -1.07
C LEU A 29 19.45 6.19 0.19
N GLU A 30 19.20 4.89 0.04
CA GLU A 30 19.28 3.92 1.15
C GLU A 30 20.67 3.89 1.78
N GLN A 31 21.72 3.94 0.96
CA GLN A 31 23.10 4.00 1.44
C GLN A 31 23.42 5.31 2.16
N GLN A 32 22.92 6.43 1.67
CA GLN A 32 23.18 7.76 2.24
C GLN A 32 22.38 8.07 3.50
N MET A 33 21.13 7.62 3.53
CA MET A 33 20.20 7.95 4.62
C MET A 33 20.27 6.98 5.81
N GLY A 34 21.05 5.89 5.71
CA GLY A 34 21.37 5.03 6.84
C GLY A 34 20.16 4.43 7.58
N GLY A 35 19.01 4.31 6.91
CA GLY A 35 17.79 3.78 7.49
C GLY A 35 16.93 4.83 8.22
N GLU A 36 17.15 6.11 8.00
CA GLU A 36 16.29 7.20 8.51
C GLU A 36 14.97 7.37 7.73
N ALA A 37 14.89 6.76 6.54
CA ALA A 37 13.72 6.81 5.68
C ALA A 37 13.30 5.42 5.20
N ASP A 38 12.02 5.29 4.87
CA ASP A 38 11.45 4.15 4.16
C ASP A 38 11.22 4.52 2.70
N PHE A 39 11.46 3.56 1.81
CA PHE A 39 11.37 3.71 0.37
C PHE A 39 10.38 2.69 -0.19
N CYS A 40 9.39 3.16 -0.95
CA CYS A 40 8.50 2.23 -1.59
C CYS A 40 8.04 2.71 -2.97
N PHE A 41 7.75 1.77 -3.87
CA PHE A 41 7.14 2.07 -5.15
C PHE A 41 5.62 2.08 -5.01
N SER A 42 5.00 3.21 -5.32
CA SER A 42 3.53 3.32 -5.42
C SER A 42 3.02 3.07 -6.84
N ALA A 43 3.92 3.19 -7.83
CA ALA A 43 3.73 2.83 -9.23
C ALA A 43 5.08 2.45 -9.83
N GLY A 44 5.08 1.90 -11.05
CA GLY A 44 6.32 1.52 -11.72
C GLY A 44 7.29 2.68 -11.97
N ASP A 45 6.78 3.89 -12.08
CA ASP A 45 7.48 5.14 -12.36
C ASP A 45 7.47 6.14 -11.20
N CYS A 46 7.06 5.71 -9.99
CA CYS A 46 6.98 6.56 -8.81
C CYS A 46 7.63 5.91 -7.58
N LEU A 47 8.73 6.48 -7.11
CA LEU A 47 9.39 6.13 -5.85
C LEU A 47 8.97 7.14 -4.78
N GLU A 48 8.39 6.63 -3.69
CA GLU A 48 8.04 7.41 -2.51
C GLU A 48 9.10 7.25 -1.43
N VAL A 49 9.48 8.37 -0.81
CA VAL A 49 10.37 8.44 0.36
C VAL A 49 9.57 9.01 1.52
N LEU A 50 9.52 8.25 2.60
CA LEU A 50 8.78 8.61 3.82
C LEU A 50 9.73 8.56 5.02
N PRO A 51 9.44 9.29 6.10
CA PRO A 51 10.13 9.08 7.37
C PRO A 51 10.02 7.62 7.82
N ARG A 52 11.07 7.09 8.43
CA ARG A 52 11.10 5.70 8.87
C ARG A 52 9.89 5.33 9.74
N GLY A 53 9.29 4.19 9.46
CA GLY A 53 8.13 3.67 10.16
C GLY A 53 6.80 4.35 9.80
N TRP A 54 6.82 5.25 8.80
CA TRP A 54 5.60 5.88 8.29
C TRP A 54 5.14 5.19 7.01
N ASN A 55 4.22 4.26 7.16
CA ASN A 55 3.58 3.55 6.06
C ASN A 55 2.06 3.47 6.29
N LYS A 56 1.32 2.97 5.31
CA LYS A 56 -0.15 2.87 5.38
C LYS A 56 -0.63 2.01 6.55
N GLY A 57 0.10 0.94 6.89
CA GLY A 57 -0.22 0.07 8.02
C GLY A 57 -0.07 0.80 9.36
N ALA A 58 1.03 1.53 9.57
CA ALA A 58 1.26 2.32 10.78
C ALA A 58 0.25 3.47 10.92
N ALA A 59 -0.12 4.10 9.80
CA ALA A 59 -1.15 5.15 9.79
C ALA A 59 -2.52 4.60 10.18
N LEU A 60 -2.90 3.45 9.62
CA LEU A 60 -4.16 2.78 9.95
C LEU A 60 -4.21 2.34 11.41
N GLU A 61 -3.12 1.81 11.95
CA GLU A 61 -3.03 1.43 13.37
C GLU A 61 -3.26 2.61 14.31
N ARG A 62 -2.64 3.77 14.01
CA ARG A 62 -2.88 4.99 14.79
C ARG A 62 -4.31 5.49 14.70
N LEU A 63 -4.93 5.38 13.52
CA LEU A 63 -6.31 5.76 13.29
C LEU A 63 -7.27 4.81 14.04
N SER A 64 -7.07 3.50 13.92
CA SER A 64 -7.91 2.50 14.59
C SER A 64 -7.89 2.70 16.11
N HIS A 65 -6.72 2.93 16.70
CA HIS A 65 -6.61 3.24 18.14
C HIS A 65 -7.42 4.48 18.56
N ARG A 66 -7.43 5.54 17.74
CA ARG A 66 -8.23 6.75 18.02
C ARG A 66 -9.74 6.49 17.96
N LEU A 67 -10.14 5.47 17.21
CA LEU A 67 -11.54 5.05 17.07
C LEU A 67 -11.91 3.93 18.07
N ASN A 68 -11.02 3.56 18.98
CA ASN A 68 -11.16 2.42 19.90
C ASN A 68 -11.38 1.08 19.16
N LEU A 69 -10.74 0.94 17.99
CA LEU A 69 -10.70 -0.28 17.17
C LEU A 69 -9.28 -0.86 17.18
N THR A 70 -9.19 -2.11 16.76
CA THR A 70 -7.91 -2.78 16.46
C THR A 70 -7.76 -3.00 14.97
N LEU A 71 -6.55 -3.33 14.52
CA LEU A 71 -6.35 -3.69 13.10
C LEU A 71 -7.15 -4.96 12.71
N ALA A 72 -7.44 -5.85 13.67
CA ALA A 72 -8.26 -7.02 13.44
C ALA A 72 -9.72 -6.68 13.05
N ASP A 73 -10.19 -5.49 13.44
CA ASP A 73 -11.53 -5.00 13.09
C ASP A 73 -11.58 -4.26 11.74
N CYS A 74 -10.43 -4.18 11.05
CA CYS A 74 -10.28 -3.43 9.82
C CYS A 74 -10.27 -4.34 8.58
N MET A 75 -10.90 -3.87 7.52
CA MET A 75 -10.79 -4.40 6.16
C MET A 75 -9.99 -3.42 5.32
N ALA A 76 -9.07 -3.93 4.48
CA ALA A 76 -8.27 -3.09 3.60
C ALA A 76 -8.14 -3.69 2.20
N PHE A 77 -8.07 -2.80 1.21
CA PHE A 77 -7.86 -3.13 -0.20
C PHE A 77 -6.57 -2.48 -0.68
N GLY A 78 -5.83 -3.16 -1.54
CA GLY A 78 -4.60 -2.60 -2.08
C GLY A 78 -4.11 -3.28 -3.36
N ASP A 79 -3.27 -2.57 -4.10
CA ASP A 79 -2.78 -3.01 -5.41
C ASP A 79 -1.27 -2.78 -5.64
N ALA A 80 -0.60 -2.03 -4.76
CA ALA A 80 0.81 -1.67 -4.89
C ALA A 80 1.62 -2.01 -3.64
N MET A 81 2.97 -1.95 -3.75
CA MET A 81 3.86 -2.33 -2.65
C MET A 81 3.73 -1.46 -1.41
N ASN A 82 3.29 -0.20 -1.56
CA ASN A 82 3.01 0.69 -0.43
C ASN A 82 1.77 0.27 0.40
N ASP A 83 0.97 -0.69 -0.07
CA ASP A 83 -0.17 -1.28 0.63
C ASP A 83 0.20 -2.53 1.44
N LYS A 84 1.38 -3.13 1.19
CA LYS A 84 1.79 -4.41 1.74
C LYS A 84 1.64 -4.48 3.27
N GLU A 85 2.22 -3.50 3.98
CA GLU A 85 2.19 -3.45 5.44
C GLU A 85 0.74 -3.35 5.97
N MET A 86 -0.09 -2.54 5.35
CA MET A 86 -1.50 -2.40 5.71
C MET A 86 -2.24 -3.74 5.50
N LEU A 87 -2.12 -4.32 4.30
CA LEU A 87 -2.82 -5.55 3.94
C LEU A 87 -2.42 -6.74 4.83
N SER A 88 -1.15 -6.83 5.22
CA SER A 88 -0.63 -7.94 6.05
C SER A 88 -1.04 -7.85 7.52
N ARG A 89 -1.50 -6.70 7.99
CA ARG A 89 -1.75 -6.44 9.42
C ARG A 89 -3.22 -6.32 9.79
N VAL A 90 -4.09 -6.04 8.84
CA VAL A 90 -5.55 -5.94 9.08
C VAL A 90 -6.21 -7.30 9.23
N GLY A 91 -7.39 -7.33 9.86
CA GLY A 91 -8.18 -8.55 10.00
C GLY A 91 -8.63 -9.14 8.67
N LEU A 92 -8.88 -8.29 7.66
CA LEU A 92 -9.23 -8.73 6.32
C LEU A 92 -8.51 -7.89 5.26
N GLY A 93 -7.34 -8.36 4.82
CA GLY A 93 -6.58 -7.78 3.72
C GLY A 93 -6.99 -8.40 2.39
N LEU A 94 -7.25 -7.57 1.39
CA LEU A 94 -7.76 -7.96 0.07
C LEU A 94 -6.89 -7.34 -1.03
N VAL A 95 -6.36 -8.19 -1.90
CA VAL A 95 -5.48 -7.79 -3.00
C VAL A 95 -6.33 -7.59 -4.26
N MET A 96 -6.15 -6.45 -4.92
CA MET A 96 -6.87 -6.15 -6.16
C MET A 96 -6.42 -7.06 -7.32
N GLY A 97 -7.34 -7.39 -8.22
CA GLY A 97 -7.02 -8.19 -9.41
C GLY A 97 -5.97 -7.55 -10.34
N ASN A 98 -5.94 -6.22 -10.39
CA ASN A 98 -4.92 -5.43 -11.11
C ASN A 98 -3.64 -5.17 -10.30
N ALA A 99 -3.50 -5.73 -9.10
CA ALA A 99 -2.33 -5.49 -8.25
C ALA A 99 -1.02 -5.96 -8.93
N LEU A 100 0.06 -5.30 -8.54
CA LEU A 100 1.41 -5.64 -8.99
C LEU A 100 1.72 -7.12 -8.71
N PRO A 101 2.33 -7.85 -9.67
CA PRO A 101 2.70 -9.25 -9.48
C PRO A 101 3.54 -9.48 -8.22
N GLN A 102 4.44 -8.57 -7.90
CA GLN A 102 5.26 -8.64 -6.70
C GLN A 102 4.41 -8.63 -5.42
N LEU A 103 3.38 -7.78 -5.32
CA LEU A 103 2.50 -7.74 -4.15
C LEU A 103 1.77 -9.08 -3.95
N LYS A 104 1.27 -9.68 -5.05
CA LYS A 104 0.62 -11.00 -5.03
C LYS A 104 1.57 -12.12 -4.60
N GLN A 105 2.85 -12.05 -5.01
CA GLN A 105 3.88 -13.01 -4.62
C GLN A 105 4.28 -12.89 -3.15
N GLU A 106 4.28 -11.67 -2.61
CA GLU A 106 4.66 -11.44 -1.22
C GLU A 106 3.51 -11.68 -0.22
N LEU A 107 2.26 -11.67 -0.69
CA LEU A 107 1.06 -11.91 0.10
C LEU A 107 0.19 -13.05 -0.48
N PRO A 108 0.74 -14.26 -0.71
CA PRO A 108 0.04 -15.34 -1.38
C PRO A 108 -1.14 -15.90 -0.58
N GLN A 109 -1.18 -15.63 0.74
CA GLN A 109 -2.24 -16.04 1.64
C GLN A 109 -3.48 -15.16 1.56
N LEU A 110 -3.38 -13.96 0.96
CA LEU A 110 -4.51 -13.04 0.87
C LEU A 110 -5.37 -13.32 -0.36
N GLN A 111 -6.67 -13.12 -0.19
CA GLN A 111 -7.62 -13.27 -1.28
C GLN A 111 -7.42 -12.17 -2.33
N VAL A 112 -7.38 -12.58 -3.61
CA VAL A 112 -7.42 -11.66 -4.75
C VAL A 112 -8.88 -11.45 -5.15
N ILE A 113 -9.27 -10.19 -5.28
CA ILE A 113 -10.62 -9.78 -5.68
C ILE A 113 -10.65 -9.26 -7.12
N GLY A 114 -11.80 -8.75 -7.56
CA GLY A 114 -11.95 -8.17 -8.90
C GLY A 114 -11.01 -7.00 -9.18
N ARG A 115 -10.84 -6.68 -10.47
CA ARG A 115 -9.99 -5.57 -10.92
C ARG A 115 -10.67 -4.21 -10.68
N CYS A 116 -9.89 -3.14 -10.63
CA CYS A 116 -10.43 -1.78 -10.45
C CYS A 116 -11.36 -1.37 -11.61
N GLU A 117 -11.03 -1.75 -12.85
CA GLU A 117 -11.86 -1.48 -14.03
C GLU A 117 -13.21 -2.20 -13.99
N GLN A 118 -13.31 -3.25 -13.19
CA GLN A 118 -14.52 -4.04 -12.95
C GLN A 118 -15.20 -3.69 -11.62
N GLN A 119 -14.86 -2.55 -11.03
CA GLN A 119 -15.40 -2.10 -9.75
C GLN A 119 -15.22 -3.14 -8.62
N GLY A 120 -14.07 -3.82 -8.60
CA GLY A 120 -13.80 -4.97 -7.73
C GLY A 120 -14.07 -4.71 -6.25
N VAL A 121 -13.72 -3.53 -5.71
CA VAL A 121 -14.01 -3.15 -4.32
C VAL A 121 -15.52 -3.08 -4.07
N ALA A 122 -16.27 -2.40 -4.96
CA ALA A 122 -17.71 -2.23 -4.80
C ALA A 122 -18.45 -3.58 -4.82
N HIS A 123 -18.11 -4.45 -5.79
CA HIS A 123 -18.69 -5.78 -5.90
C HIS A 123 -18.35 -6.65 -4.68
N TYR A 124 -17.10 -6.58 -4.21
CA TYR A 124 -16.71 -7.30 -3.00
C TYR A 124 -17.51 -6.85 -1.79
N LEU A 125 -17.59 -5.54 -1.55
CA LEU A 125 -18.35 -4.99 -0.41
C LEU A 125 -19.84 -5.31 -0.49
N GLN A 126 -20.44 -5.22 -1.67
CA GLN A 126 -21.84 -5.57 -1.88
C GLN A 126 -22.10 -7.04 -1.54
N HIS A 127 -21.23 -7.94 -2.01
CA HIS A 127 -21.31 -9.37 -1.69
C HIS A 127 -21.11 -9.60 -0.19
N TRP A 128 -20.11 -9.01 0.42
CA TRP A 128 -19.78 -9.16 1.83
C TRP A 128 -20.91 -8.66 2.74
N LEU A 129 -21.53 -7.53 2.41
CA LEU A 129 -22.68 -6.98 3.16
C LEU A 129 -23.95 -7.84 3.01
N SER A 130 -24.14 -8.44 1.83
CA SER A 130 -25.33 -9.27 1.56
C SER A 130 -25.20 -10.68 2.13
N SER A 131 -23.97 -11.19 2.28
CA SER A 131 -23.69 -12.57 2.67
C SER A 131 -22.35 -12.67 3.39
N PRO A 132 -22.21 -12.14 4.60
CA PRO A 132 -20.93 -12.00 5.28
C PRO A 132 -20.22 -13.32 5.62
N HIS A 133 -20.88 -14.46 5.40
CA HIS A 133 -20.33 -15.80 5.67
C HIS A 133 -19.99 -16.60 4.40
N LEU A 134 -20.22 -16.05 3.20
CA LEU A 134 -19.89 -16.72 1.94
C LEU A 134 -18.53 -16.26 1.40
N THR A 135 -17.80 -17.22 0.84
CA THR A 135 -16.54 -16.94 0.13
C THR A 135 -16.82 -16.16 -1.14
N TYR A 136 -16.18 -15.01 -1.30
CA TYR A 136 -16.24 -14.25 -2.54
C TYR A 136 -15.41 -14.93 -3.63
N SER A 137 -16.01 -15.22 -4.78
CA SER A 137 -15.31 -15.66 -6.00
C SER A 137 -15.43 -14.56 -7.05
N PRO A 138 -14.32 -13.93 -7.47
CA PRO A 138 -14.37 -12.94 -8.53
C PRO A 138 -14.75 -13.65 -9.85
N GLU A 139 -15.77 -13.13 -10.53
CA GLU A 139 -16.00 -13.50 -11.93
C GLU A 139 -14.93 -12.82 -12.79
N PHE A 140 -14.15 -13.61 -13.52
CA PHE A 140 -13.07 -13.17 -14.41
C PHE A 140 -13.60 -13.03 -15.85
#